data_f4c226f40795822cb275827c1a52106c
#
_entry.id   f4c226f40795822cb275827c1a52106c
#
_cell.length_a   1.000
_cell.length_b   1.000
_cell.length_c   1.000
_cell.angle_alpha   90.00
_cell.angle_beta   90.00
_cell.angle_gamma   90.00
#
_symmetry.space_group_name_H-M   'P 1'
#
loop_
_entity.id
_entity.type
_entity.pdbx_description
1 polymer ?
#
loop_
_entity_poly.entity_id
_entity_poly.type
_entity_poly.pdbx_seq_one_letter_code
_entity_poly.pdbx_strand_id
1 'polypeptide(L)'
;IPDNYSSGHVMALELADMADVDDRIVAITAAMPMGTGLDHFEQRHPNRLLDVGIAEEHAVTMSAGLAAGGMRPYFAVYSTFFQRCYDQMIHDVCMQRLSVTFLLDRSGIGGEDGRTHHGLFDFAELLPVPEMTVLAPCDARELKRCLRWTLTREGPCAIRYARNGAPVPAYREKPFTPGHWEKFRDGTDLALLATGTMVRVALETAELLAKSGLHATVYNCSSVRPLDLDTLKSLHAVPFFTMEEHMATGGFGAYVTEICRRMDSCPPRCCFAVQDRFLPHGSHGRLMEEAGLSSDGMAERILHVMGEVRA
;
A
#
# COMPACT_ATOMS: atom_id res chain seq x y z
N ILE A 1 -16.00 9.89 8.51
CA ILE A 1 -15.88 9.99 7.04
C ILE A 1 -17.09 9.25 6.49
N PRO A 2 -17.93 9.86 5.64
CA PRO A 2 -18.98 9.13 4.97
C PRO A 2 -18.41 7.98 4.15
N ASP A 3 -19.08 6.82 4.15
CA ASP A 3 -18.59 5.58 3.50
C ASP A 3 -18.47 5.67 1.96
N ASN A 4 -18.89 6.78 1.36
CA ASN A 4 -18.88 7.02 -0.08
C ASN A 4 -17.71 7.88 -0.59
N TYR A 5 -16.79 8.31 0.28
CA TYR A 5 -15.62 9.06 -0.17
C TYR A 5 -14.51 8.13 -0.69
N SER A 6 -13.94 8.49 -1.85
CA SER A 6 -12.73 7.81 -2.35
C SER A 6 -11.53 8.07 -1.43
N SER A 7 -10.56 7.17 -1.46
CA SER A 7 -9.32 7.36 -0.69
C SER A 7 -8.58 8.63 -1.11
N GLY A 8 -8.59 8.98 -2.40
CA GLY A 8 -8.01 10.23 -2.91
C GLY A 8 -8.67 11.48 -2.30
N HIS A 9 -10.00 11.49 -2.18
CA HIS A 9 -10.71 12.58 -1.51
C HIS A 9 -10.31 12.72 -0.03
N VAL A 10 -10.24 11.59 0.69
CA VAL A 10 -9.80 11.60 2.10
C VAL A 10 -8.36 12.06 2.23
N MET A 11 -7.48 11.60 1.33
CA MET A 11 -6.08 12.03 1.24
C MET A 11 -5.97 13.54 1.06
N ALA A 12 -6.70 14.10 0.09
CA ALA A 12 -6.63 15.52 -0.24
C ALA A 12 -7.14 16.42 0.89
N LEU A 13 -8.23 16.05 1.56
CA LEU A 13 -8.72 16.77 2.73
C LEU A 13 -7.72 16.74 3.88
N GLU A 14 -7.13 15.57 4.18
CA GLU A 14 -6.13 15.45 5.22
C GLU A 14 -4.87 16.26 4.89
N LEU A 15 -4.43 16.23 3.62
CA LEU A 15 -3.28 17.02 3.17
C LEU A 15 -3.55 18.53 3.30
N ALA A 16 -4.81 18.97 3.03
CA ALA A 16 -5.21 20.35 3.24
C ALA A 16 -5.20 20.73 4.72
N ASP A 17 -5.69 19.85 5.62
CA ASP A 17 -5.61 20.08 7.07
C ASP A 17 -4.16 20.18 7.56
N MET A 18 -3.27 19.36 7.01
CA MET A 18 -1.83 19.44 7.30
C MET A 18 -1.21 20.73 6.78
N ALA A 19 -1.64 21.19 5.60
CA ALA A 19 -1.16 22.43 4.98
C ALA A 19 -1.66 23.71 5.68
N ASP A 20 -2.73 23.64 6.47
CA ASP A 20 -3.16 24.77 7.32
C ASP A 20 -2.14 25.08 8.44
N VAL A 21 -1.34 24.11 8.84
CA VAL A 21 -0.40 24.23 9.95
C VAL A 21 1.08 24.14 9.53
N ASP A 22 1.37 23.76 8.29
CA ASP A 22 2.73 23.69 7.74
C ASP A 22 2.77 24.29 6.31
N ASP A 23 3.30 25.51 6.22
CA ASP A 23 3.40 26.26 4.95
C ASP A 23 4.38 25.64 3.94
N ARG A 24 5.19 24.69 4.34
CA ARG A 24 6.12 23.99 3.44
C ARG A 24 5.42 22.97 2.54
N ILE A 25 4.19 22.56 2.85
CA ILE A 25 3.44 21.56 2.10
C ILE A 25 3.02 22.13 0.75
N VAL A 26 3.40 21.41 -0.32
CA VAL A 26 3.03 21.67 -1.71
C VAL A 26 2.49 20.39 -2.31
N ALA A 27 1.31 20.42 -2.88
CA ALA A 27 0.71 19.32 -3.62
C ALA A 27 1.08 19.42 -5.11
N ILE A 28 1.36 18.29 -5.73
CA ILE A 28 1.77 18.20 -7.13
C ILE A 28 0.94 17.10 -7.79
N THR A 29 0.51 17.32 -9.03
CA THR A 29 -0.14 16.30 -9.85
C THR A 29 0.26 16.44 -11.31
N ALA A 30 -0.02 15.41 -12.11
CA ALA A 30 0.25 15.36 -13.54
C ALA A 30 -1.07 15.21 -14.30
N ALA A 31 -1.80 16.33 -14.51
CA ALA A 31 -3.10 16.43 -15.18
C ALA A 31 -4.23 15.61 -14.51
N MET A 32 -4.14 15.34 -13.20
CA MET A 32 -5.12 14.49 -12.49
C MET A 32 -5.66 15.13 -11.20
N PRO A 33 -5.94 16.44 -11.11
CA PRO A 33 -6.37 17.05 -9.84
C PRO A 33 -7.67 16.42 -9.33
N MET A 34 -8.70 16.29 -10.17
CA MET A 34 -9.98 15.66 -9.80
C MET A 34 -9.82 14.14 -9.55
N GLY A 35 -9.01 13.46 -10.36
CA GLY A 35 -8.81 12.02 -10.27
C GLY A 35 -8.14 11.60 -8.97
N THR A 36 -7.22 12.38 -8.46
CA THR A 36 -6.52 12.17 -7.19
C THR A 36 -7.19 12.86 -6.00
N GLY A 37 -8.27 13.64 -6.24
CA GLY A 37 -8.99 14.42 -5.23
C GLY A 37 -8.32 15.74 -4.86
N LEU A 38 -7.19 16.12 -5.49
CA LEU A 38 -6.46 17.36 -5.18
C LEU A 38 -7.20 18.64 -5.52
N ASP A 39 -8.31 18.58 -6.27
CA ASP A 39 -9.25 19.69 -6.43
C ASP A 39 -9.81 20.17 -5.08
N HIS A 40 -9.94 19.30 -4.08
CA HIS A 40 -10.31 19.68 -2.71
C HIS A 40 -9.19 20.39 -1.96
N PHE A 41 -7.94 19.99 -2.20
CA PHE A 41 -6.78 20.71 -1.68
C PHE A 41 -6.67 22.11 -2.32
N GLU A 42 -6.85 22.21 -3.63
CA GLU A 42 -6.80 23.47 -4.39
C GLU A 42 -7.81 24.51 -3.87
N GLN A 43 -9.03 24.10 -3.51
CA GLN A 43 -10.05 24.99 -2.96
C GLN A 43 -9.59 25.73 -1.70
N ARG A 44 -8.71 25.13 -0.89
CA ARG A 44 -8.16 25.73 0.35
C ARG A 44 -6.81 26.39 0.12
N HIS A 45 -5.98 25.80 -0.73
CA HIS A 45 -4.59 26.21 -0.95
C HIS A 45 -4.27 26.37 -2.45
N PRO A 46 -4.93 27.26 -3.19
CA PRO A 46 -4.81 27.37 -4.64
C PRO A 46 -3.39 27.71 -5.12
N ASN A 47 -2.59 28.39 -4.29
CA ASN A 47 -1.19 28.75 -4.63
C ASN A 47 -0.18 27.66 -4.26
N ARG A 48 -0.64 26.53 -3.73
CA ARG A 48 0.22 25.40 -3.29
C ARG A 48 -0.14 24.09 -3.99
N LEU A 49 -1.02 24.12 -5.01
CA LEU A 49 -1.21 23.04 -5.97
C LEU A 49 -0.46 23.37 -7.27
N LEU A 50 0.37 22.45 -7.73
CA LEU A 50 1.10 22.53 -8.98
C LEU A 50 0.68 21.38 -9.90
N ASP A 51 -0.03 21.71 -10.98
CA ASP A 51 -0.35 20.75 -12.03
C ASP A 51 0.65 20.93 -13.18
N VAL A 52 1.46 19.92 -13.44
CA VAL A 52 2.52 19.95 -14.47
C VAL A 52 2.04 19.47 -15.84
N GLY A 53 0.74 19.17 -15.99
CA GLY A 53 0.25 18.47 -17.18
C GLY A 53 0.68 17.00 -17.19
N ILE A 54 0.57 16.33 -18.33
CA ILE A 54 0.97 14.92 -18.49
C ILE A 54 2.52 14.84 -18.58
N ALA A 55 3.20 15.03 -17.45
CA ALA A 55 4.65 15.10 -17.36
C ALA A 55 5.13 14.60 -15.97
N GLU A 56 4.93 13.31 -15.70
CA GLU A 56 5.24 12.68 -14.42
C GLU A 56 6.73 12.80 -14.07
N GLU A 57 7.62 12.69 -15.05
CA GLU A 57 9.07 12.86 -14.89
C GLU A 57 9.40 14.26 -14.38
N HIS A 58 8.77 15.28 -14.97
CA HIS A 58 8.94 16.66 -14.54
C HIS A 58 8.38 16.88 -13.12
N ALA A 59 7.23 16.29 -12.79
CA ALA A 59 6.65 16.36 -11.45
C ALA A 59 7.63 15.88 -10.38
N VAL A 60 8.33 14.77 -10.62
CA VAL A 60 9.28 14.20 -9.66
C VAL A 60 10.54 15.05 -9.55
N THR A 61 11.14 15.47 -10.68
CA THR A 61 12.32 16.34 -10.68
C THR A 61 12.01 17.70 -10.01
N MET A 62 10.85 18.29 -10.29
CA MET A 62 10.39 19.51 -9.62
C MET A 62 10.17 19.28 -8.11
N SER A 63 9.59 18.15 -7.72
CA SER A 63 9.44 17.78 -6.29
C SER A 63 10.80 17.69 -5.60
N ALA A 64 11.81 17.11 -6.27
CA ALA A 64 13.17 17.04 -5.75
C ALA A 64 13.76 18.45 -5.52
N GLY A 65 13.61 19.35 -6.49
CA GLY A 65 14.05 20.74 -6.37
C GLY A 65 13.35 21.50 -5.22
N LEU A 66 12.04 21.35 -5.08
CA LEU A 66 11.27 21.93 -3.97
C LEU A 66 11.72 21.37 -2.62
N ALA A 67 11.94 20.05 -2.51
CA ALA A 67 12.43 19.44 -1.28
C ALA A 67 13.84 19.89 -0.92
N ALA A 68 14.75 20.04 -1.90
CA ALA A 68 16.07 20.60 -1.71
C ALA A 68 16.03 22.07 -1.25
N GLY A 69 14.98 22.81 -1.65
CA GLY A 69 14.68 24.18 -1.18
C GLY A 69 14.00 24.24 0.20
N GLY A 70 13.79 23.11 0.88
CA GLY A 70 13.20 23.04 2.22
C GLY A 70 11.66 22.91 2.23
N MET A 71 11.01 22.74 1.08
CA MET A 71 9.58 22.45 1.00
C MET A 71 9.30 20.98 1.31
N ARG A 72 8.02 20.65 1.51
CA ARG A 72 7.51 19.28 1.65
C ARG A 72 6.53 18.95 0.53
N PRO A 73 7.04 18.50 -0.62
CA PRO A 73 6.20 18.15 -1.77
C PRO A 73 5.52 16.79 -1.59
N TYR A 74 4.23 16.77 -1.97
CA TYR A 74 3.38 15.58 -2.05
C TYR A 74 2.95 15.41 -3.49
N PHE A 75 3.49 14.42 -4.20
CA PHE A 75 3.14 14.13 -5.58
C PHE A 75 2.07 13.03 -5.64
N ALA A 76 0.85 13.40 -6.02
CA ALA A 76 -0.28 12.48 -6.20
C ALA A 76 -0.42 12.08 -7.66
N VAL A 77 -0.39 10.77 -7.91
CA VAL A 77 -0.42 10.17 -9.24
C VAL A 77 -1.09 8.79 -9.16
N TYR A 78 -1.71 8.32 -10.25
CA TYR A 78 -2.15 6.94 -10.31
C TYR A 78 -0.95 5.99 -10.31
N SER A 79 -1.04 4.92 -9.53
CA SER A 79 0.03 3.93 -9.38
C SER A 79 0.58 3.46 -10.73
N THR A 80 -0.29 3.16 -11.70
CA THR A 80 0.13 2.74 -13.05
C THR A 80 0.92 3.80 -13.82
N PHE A 81 0.72 5.10 -13.55
CA PHE A 81 1.45 6.18 -14.24
C PHE A 81 2.76 6.55 -13.53
N PHE A 82 2.94 6.14 -12.29
CA PHE A 82 4.18 6.33 -11.55
C PHE A 82 5.39 5.67 -12.24
N GLN A 83 5.18 4.59 -12.98
CA GLN A 83 6.23 3.91 -13.77
C GLN A 83 6.97 4.85 -14.75
N ARG A 84 6.35 5.97 -15.19
CA ARG A 84 6.99 6.94 -16.11
C ARG A 84 8.09 7.76 -15.47
N CYS A 85 8.10 7.90 -14.15
CA CYS A 85 9.06 8.70 -13.40
C CYS A 85 9.99 7.87 -12.51
N TYR A 86 10.15 6.59 -12.82
CA TYR A 86 10.97 5.65 -12.06
C TYR A 86 12.43 6.09 -11.98
N ASP A 87 13.02 6.54 -13.06
CA ASP A 87 14.38 7.05 -13.10
C ASP A 87 14.55 8.29 -12.21
N GLN A 88 13.68 9.28 -12.35
CA GLN A 88 13.73 10.52 -11.55
C GLN A 88 13.51 10.26 -10.07
N MET A 89 12.65 9.30 -9.71
CA MET A 89 12.43 8.90 -8.33
C MET A 89 13.74 8.35 -7.72
N ILE A 90 14.48 7.52 -8.44
CA ILE A 90 15.76 6.98 -7.97
C ILE A 90 16.82 8.08 -7.92
N HIS A 91 17.04 8.75 -9.07
CA HIS A 91 18.17 9.64 -9.28
C HIS A 91 18.00 10.98 -8.56
N ASP A 92 16.84 11.63 -8.71
CA ASP A 92 16.66 12.99 -8.21
C ASP A 92 16.22 13.01 -6.75
N VAL A 93 15.49 12.00 -6.29
CA VAL A 93 14.90 11.97 -4.95
C VAL A 93 15.64 11.03 -4.00
N CYS A 94 15.70 9.72 -4.32
CA CYS A 94 16.17 8.73 -3.35
C CYS A 94 17.67 8.79 -3.10
N MET A 95 18.49 8.97 -4.14
CA MET A 95 19.96 9.11 -4.00
C MET A 95 20.34 10.33 -3.16
N GLN A 96 19.52 11.37 -3.18
CA GLN A 96 19.74 12.61 -2.40
C GLN A 96 18.99 12.59 -1.06
N ARG A 97 18.23 11.54 -0.74
CA ARG A 97 17.42 11.39 0.49
C ARG A 97 16.43 12.54 0.70
N LEU A 98 15.89 13.10 -0.38
CA LEU A 98 14.98 14.24 -0.29
C LEU A 98 13.62 13.84 0.26
N SER A 99 13.01 14.73 1.05
CA SER A 99 11.72 14.50 1.72
C SER A 99 10.56 14.74 0.76
N VAL A 100 10.44 13.87 -0.25
CA VAL A 100 9.30 13.80 -1.18
C VAL A 100 8.36 12.68 -0.77
N THR A 101 7.07 12.95 -0.73
CA THR A 101 6.03 11.94 -0.49
C THR A 101 5.29 11.65 -1.79
N PHE A 102 5.37 10.40 -2.26
CA PHE A 102 4.61 9.88 -3.41
C PHE A 102 3.28 9.32 -2.92
N LEU A 103 2.18 9.82 -3.45
CA LEU A 103 0.82 9.41 -3.13
C LEU A 103 0.28 8.61 -4.32
N LEU A 104 0.37 7.28 -4.22
CA LEU A 104 0.03 6.37 -5.32
C LEU A 104 -1.43 5.93 -5.22
N ASP A 105 -2.30 6.66 -5.90
CA ASP A 105 -3.73 6.37 -5.98
C ASP A 105 -4.00 5.19 -6.92
N ARG A 106 -5.09 4.46 -6.74
CA ARG A 106 -5.51 3.30 -7.54
C ARG A 106 -4.49 2.16 -7.53
N SER A 107 -3.74 2.02 -6.44
CA SER A 107 -2.89 0.84 -6.24
C SER A 107 -3.74 -0.41 -6.07
N GLY A 108 -3.29 -1.51 -6.66
CA GLY A 108 -4.03 -2.77 -6.71
C GLY A 108 -4.87 -2.93 -7.97
N ILE A 109 -5.94 -3.72 -7.88
CA ILE A 109 -6.84 -4.02 -8.99
C ILE A 109 -7.77 -2.83 -9.25
N GLY A 110 -7.55 -2.10 -10.33
CA GLY A 110 -8.27 -0.88 -10.69
C GLY A 110 -9.72 -1.08 -11.15
N GLY A 111 -10.14 -2.33 -11.33
CA GLY A 111 -11.53 -2.66 -11.67
C GLY A 111 -11.97 -2.15 -13.05
N GLU A 112 -12.99 -1.28 -13.04
CA GLU A 112 -13.66 -0.78 -14.25
C GLU A 112 -12.77 0.14 -15.11
N ASP A 113 -11.70 0.72 -14.55
CA ASP A 113 -10.74 1.53 -15.31
C ASP A 113 -9.89 0.68 -16.29
N GLY A 114 -9.87 -0.64 -16.13
CA GLY A 114 -9.31 -1.61 -17.06
C GLY A 114 -7.79 -1.80 -16.99
N ARG A 115 -7.25 -2.53 -17.98
CA ARG A 115 -5.87 -3.02 -18.03
C ARG A 115 -4.80 -1.95 -17.82
N THR A 116 -5.00 -0.77 -18.35
CA THR A 116 -4.04 0.33 -18.33
C THR A 116 -4.00 1.07 -16.99
N HIS A 117 -4.93 0.75 -16.08
CA HIS A 117 -5.11 1.45 -14.82
C HIS A 117 -4.93 0.56 -13.59
N HIS A 118 -4.69 -0.75 -13.75
CA HIS A 118 -4.34 -1.59 -12.61
C HIS A 118 -2.98 -1.20 -12.04
N GLY A 119 -2.94 -0.83 -10.76
CA GLY A 119 -1.71 -0.46 -10.03
C GLY A 119 -1.03 -1.69 -9.45
N LEU A 120 -0.52 -2.59 -10.30
CA LEU A 120 -0.02 -3.90 -9.89
C LEU A 120 1.50 -4.02 -9.91
N PHE A 121 2.25 -2.93 -10.15
CA PHE A 121 3.71 -2.97 -10.32
C PHE A 121 4.47 -2.07 -9.33
N ASP A 122 3.79 -1.23 -8.57
CA ASP A 122 4.38 -0.22 -7.69
C ASP A 122 5.30 -0.80 -6.61
N PHE A 123 4.97 -1.94 -5.99
CA PHE A 123 5.91 -2.59 -5.06
C PHE A 123 7.20 -3.03 -5.75
N ALA A 124 7.10 -3.59 -6.97
CA ALA A 124 8.27 -4.01 -7.73
C ALA A 124 9.18 -2.83 -8.11
N GLU A 125 8.62 -1.64 -8.27
CA GLU A 125 9.35 -0.40 -8.55
C GLU A 125 9.96 0.20 -7.27
N LEU A 126 9.26 0.14 -6.15
CA LEU A 126 9.64 0.83 -4.91
C LEU A 126 10.56 0.00 -4.01
N LEU A 127 10.30 -1.30 -3.86
CA LEU A 127 10.99 -2.15 -2.88
C LEU A 127 12.50 -2.32 -3.13
N PRO A 128 13.00 -2.34 -4.38
CA PRO A 128 14.44 -2.41 -4.63
C PRO A 128 15.20 -1.13 -4.29
N VAL A 129 14.51 0.02 -4.22
CA VAL A 129 15.16 1.33 -4.13
C VAL A 129 15.61 1.63 -2.71
N PRO A 130 16.93 1.88 -2.45
CA PRO A 130 17.41 2.27 -1.15
C PRO A 130 16.72 3.55 -0.63
N GLU A 131 16.67 3.72 0.70
CA GLU A 131 16.12 4.88 1.41
C GLU A 131 14.59 5.04 1.28
N MET A 132 13.93 4.43 0.30
CA MET A 132 12.49 4.52 0.11
C MET A 132 11.73 3.85 1.26
N THR A 133 10.84 4.58 1.90
CA THR A 133 9.82 4.01 2.80
C THR A 133 8.56 3.71 2.00
N VAL A 134 7.99 2.52 2.17
CA VAL A 134 6.79 2.09 1.42
C VAL A 134 5.69 1.71 2.40
N LEU A 135 4.57 2.42 2.32
CA LEU A 135 3.40 2.23 3.18
C LEU A 135 2.18 1.82 2.36
N ALA A 136 1.39 0.91 2.92
CA ALA A 136 0.14 0.41 2.33
C ALA A 136 -0.97 0.39 3.39
N PRO A 137 -1.60 1.54 3.69
CA PRO A 137 -2.66 1.63 4.68
C PRO A 137 -3.86 0.75 4.32
N CYS A 138 -4.45 0.11 5.33
CA CYS A 138 -5.57 -0.82 5.16
C CYS A 138 -6.91 -0.12 4.86
N ASP A 139 -7.08 1.13 5.29
CA ASP A 139 -8.27 1.95 5.04
C ASP A 139 -7.95 3.45 5.08
N ALA A 140 -8.99 4.27 4.84
CA ALA A 140 -8.87 5.72 4.81
C ALA A 140 -8.42 6.34 6.16
N ARG A 141 -8.72 5.70 7.30
CA ARG A 141 -8.30 6.19 8.62
C ARG A 141 -6.81 5.98 8.82
N GLU A 142 -6.30 4.83 8.41
CA GLU A 142 -4.86 4.56 8.44
C GLU A 142 -4.11 5.40 7.41
N LEU A 143 -4.70 5.69 6.26
CA LEU A 143 -4.13 6.61 5.26
C LEU A 143 -3.86 8.01 5.87
N LYS A 144 -4.82 8.57 6.61
CA LYS A 144 -4.63 9.83 7.33
C LYS A 144 -3.48 9.75 8.33
N ARG A 145 -3.39 8.65 9.07
CA ARG A 145 -2.33 8.41 10.05
C ARG A 145 -0.95 8.32 9.38
N CYS A 146 -0.85 7.64 8.24
CA CYS A 146 0.37 7.59 7.43
C CYS A 146 0.76 8.98 6.92
N LEU A 147 -0.19 9.77 6.43
CA LEU A 147 0.06 11.13 5.97
C LEU A 147 0.63 12.02 7.08
N ARG A 148 -0.03 12.06 8.25
CA ARG A 148 0.47 12.84 9.40
C ARG A 148 1.87 12.42 9.84
N TRP A 149 2.16 11.12 9.78
CA TRP A 149 3.48 10.62 10.11
C TRP A 149 4.56 11.18 9.18
N THR A 150 4.27 11.44 7.89
CA THR A 150 5.26 11.99 6.95
C THR A 150 5.79 13.37 7.36
N LEU A 151 5.06 14.14 8.19
CA LEU A 151 5.55 15.42 8.72
C LEU A 151 6.71 15.26 9.71
N THR A 152 6.83 14.12 10.36
CA THR A 152 7.80 13.87 11.43
C THR A 152 9.09 13.21 10.94
N ARG A 153 9.21 12.97 9.62
CA ARG A 153 10.33 12.24 9.05
C ARG A 153 11.07 13.02 7.97
N GLU A 154 12.29 12.56 7.68
CA GLU A 154 13.07 12.96 6.52
C GLU A 154 13.27 11.79 5.55
N GLY A 155 13.54 12.10 4.28
CA GLY A 155 13.76 11.16 3.20
C GLY A 155 12.48 10.73 2.47
N PRO A 156 12.61 9.97 1.36
CA PRO A 156 11.51 9.63 0.46
C PRO A 156 10.52 8.64 1.07
N CYS A 157 9.24 8.82 0.75
CA CYS A 157 8.16 7.94 1.17
C CYS A 157 7.15 7.75 0.05
N ALA A 158 6.69 6.53 -0.15
CA ALA A 158 5.54 6.22 -0.99
C ALA A 158 4.41 5.66 -0.12
N ILE A 159 3.21 6.22 -0.28
CA ILE A 159 1.98 5.71 0.33
C ILE A 159 1.10 5.24 -0.82
N ARG A 160 0.90 3.93 -0.92
CA ARG A 160 0.02 3.33 -1.93
C ARG A 160 -1.34 3.01 -1.34
N TYR A 161 -2.41 3.37 -2.04
CA TYR A 161 -3.78 3.14 -1.59
C TYR A 161 -4.73 2.87 -2.75
N ALA A 162 -5.74 2.03 -2.49
CA ALA A 162 -6.79 1.75 -3.46
C ALA A 162 -7.72 2.95 -3.65
N ARG A 163 -8.39 3.03 -4.79
CA ARG A 163 -9.41 4.07 -5.07
C ARG A 163 -10.48 4.14 -3.98
N ASN A 164 -10.97 2.97 -3.56
CA ASN A 164 -11.99 2.83 -2.53
C ASN A 164 -11.53 1.80 -1.51
N GLY A 165 -11.35 2.21 -0.27
CA GLY A 165 -11.02 1.34 0.85
C GLY A 165 -12.17 1.31 1.84
N ALA A 166 -12.91 0.19 1.94
CA ALA A 166 -13.92 0.04 2.97
C ALA A 166 -13.28 0.02 4.37
N PRO A 167 -13.93 0.61 5.39
CA PRO A 167 -13.40 0.62 6.74
C PRO A 167 -13.11 -0.79 7.27
N VAL A 168 -11.97 -0.97 7.92
CA VAL A 168 -11.59 -2.25 8.55
C VAL A 168 -12.10 -2.28 9.99
N PRO A 169 -13.01 -3.21 10.38
CA PRO A 169 -13.64 -3.20 11.69
C PRO A 169 -12.66 -3.28 12.87
N ALA A 170 -11.55 -3.99 12.69
CA ALA A 170 -10.52 -4.20 13.71
C ALA A 170 -9.60 -3.00 13.93
N TYR A 171 -9.66 -1.98 13.05
CA TYR A 171 -8.79 -0.80 13.13
C TYR A 171 -8.98 -0.06 14.46
N ARG A 172 -7.85 0.29 15.10
CA ARG A 172 -7.77 1.14 16.29
C ARG A 172 -6.89 2.34 16.01
N GLU A 173 -7.35 3.51 16.40
CA GLU A 173 -6.55 4.74 16.24
C GLU A 173 -5.40 4.76 17.24
N LYS A 174 -4.17 4.84 16.75
CA LYS A 174 -2.94 4.98 17.52
C LYS A 174 -1.85 5.60 16.64
N PRO A 175 -0.75 6.13 17.19
CA PRO A 175 0.36 6.64 16.39
C PRO A 175 0.88 5.60 15.40
N PHE A 176 1.22 6.06 14.18
CA PHE A 176 1.81 5.19 13.16
C PHE A 176 3.31 5.00 13.47
N THR A 177 3.77 3.75 13.36
CA THR A 177 5.17 3.39 13.58
C THR A 177 5.64 2.50 12.43
N PRO A 178 6.50 2.99 11.53
CA PRO A 178 7.08 2.17 10.47
C PRO A 178 7.88 1.00 11.05
N GLY A 179 7.87 -0.13 10.33
CA GLY A 179 8.54 -1.35 10.79
C GLY A 179 7.80 -2.06 11.92
N HIS A 180 6.57 -1.68 12.19
CA HIS A 180 5.70 -2.37 13.15
C HIS A 180 4.37 -2.73 12.48
N TRP A 181 3.95 -4.00 12.60
CA TRP A 181 2.67 -4.50 12.10
C TRP A 181 1.64 -4.64 13.22
N GLU A 182 0.43 -4.26 12.93
CA GLU A 182 -0.65 -4.33 13.91
C GLU A 182 -1.36 -5.68 13.81
N LYS A 183 -1.50 -6.34 14.95
CA LYS A 183 -2.31 -7.54 15.06
C LYS A 183 -3.78 -7.17 15.17
N PHE A 184 -4.59 -7.56 14.18
CA PHE A 184 -6.03 -7.29 14.11
C PHE A 184 -6.88 -8.47 14.60
N ARG A 185 -6.33 -9.68 14.61
CA ARG A 185 -6.98 -10.88 15.13
C ARG A 185 -5.94 -11.80 15.75
N ASP A 186 -6.25 -12.42 16.88
CA ASP A 186 -5.47 -13.49 17.48
C ASP A 186 -5.90 -14.86 16.93
N GLY A 187 -4.94 -15.76 16.74
CA GLY A 187 -5.11 -17.14 16.33
C GLY A 187 -3.89 -17.97 16.73
N THR A 188 -4.00 -19.27 16.67
CA THR A 188 -2.98 -20.22 17.18
C THR A 188 -2.37 -21.12 16.11
N ASP A 189 -3.02 -21.30 14.96
CA ASP A 189 -2.66 -22.34 13.99
C ASP A 189 -1.82 -21.82 12.84
N LEU A 190 -2.05 -20.57 12.42
CA LEU A 190 -1.35 -19.91 11.30
C LEU A 190 -1.42 -18.38 11.39
N ALA A 191 -0.65 -17.69 10.55
CA ALA A 191 -0.72 -16.23 10.43
C ALA A 191 -1.00 -15.78 8.98
N LEU A 192 -1.81 -14.73 8.83
CA LEU A 192 -2.09 -14.04 7.58
C LEU A 192 -1.45 -12.65 7.64
N LEU A 193 -0.50 -12.38 6.75
CA LEU A 193 0.20 -11.11 6.61
C LEU A 193 -0.39 -10.36 5.42
N ALA A 194 -1.20 -9.35 5.66
CA ALA A 194 -1.95 -8.66 4.62
C ALA A 194 -1.57 -7.19 4.49
N THR A 195 -1.49 -6.68 3.25
CA THR A 195 -1.22 -5.27 2.94
C THR A 195 -2.45 -4.58 2.37
N GLY A 196 -2.63 -3.30 2.71
CA GLY A 196 -3.69 -2.47 2.13
C GLY A 196 -5.09 -3.08 2.31
N THR A 197 -5.90 -3.02 1.27
CA THR A 197 -7.28 -3.55 1.26
C THR A 197 -7.39 -5.04 1.56
N MET A 198 -6.31 -5.81 1.34
CA MET A 198 -6.28 -7.24 1.65
C MET A 198 -6.38 -7.55 3.14
N VAL A 199 -6.18 -6.59 4.02
CA VAL A 199 -6.38 -6.78 5.46
C VAL A 199 -7.83 -7.15 5.79
N ARG A 200 -8.79 -6.51 5.13
CA ARG A 200 -10.21 -6.85 5.29
C ARG A 200 -10.49 -8.26 4.77
N VAL A 201 -9.96 -8.59 3.60
CA VAL A 201 -10.10 -9.92 2.99
C VAL A 201 -9.46 -11.01 3.88
N ALA A 202 -8.31 -10.70 4.50
CA ALA A 202 -7.66 -11.60 5.46
C ALA A 202 -8.50 -11.86 6.71
N LEU A 203 -9.20 -10.85 7.23
CA LEU A 203 -10.14 -11.02 8.34
C LEU A 203 -11.32 -11.91 7.95
N GLU A 204 -11.93 -11.69 6.78
CA GLU A 204 -12.99 -12.53 6.23
C GLU A 204 -12.51 -13.98 6.01
N THR A 205 -11.31 -14.16 5.44
CA THR A 205 -10.67 -15.48 5.28
C THR A 205 -10.47 -16.17 6.63
N ALA A 206 -10.00 -15.44 7.65
CA ALA A 206 -9.80 -15.99 8.99
C ALA A 206 -11.13 -16.43 9.66
N GLU A 207 -12.24 -15.76 9.36
CA GLU A 207 -13.56 -16.19 9.82
C GLU A 207 -14.01 -17.50 9.15
N LEU A 208 -13.75 -17.65 7.84
CA LEU A 208 -14.04 -18.88 7.09
C LEU A 208 -13.19 -20.05 7.61
N LEU A 209 -11.90 -19.83 7.83
CA LEU A 209 -10.99 -20.84 8.38
C LEU A 209 -11.42 -21.28 9.79
N ALA A 210 -11.89 -20.37 10.64
CA ALA A 210 -12.37 -20.69 11.99
C ALA A 210 -13.56 -21.64 11.97
N LYS A 211 -14.46 -21.53 10.97
CA LYS A 211 -15.58 -22.50 10.78
C LYS A 211 -15.08 -23.91 10.48
N SER A 212 -13.87 -24.05 9.95
CA SER A 212 -13.20 -25.33 9.68
C SER A 212 -12.22 -25.74 10.77
N GLY A 213 -12.21 -25.06 11.92
CA GLY A 213 -11.36 -25.37 13.07
C GLY A 213 -9.92 -24.90 12.96
N LEU A 214 -9.60 -23.98 12.04
CA LEU A 214 -8.28 -23.33 11.92
C LEU A 214 -8.38 -21.86 12.39
N HIS A 215 -7.60 -21.50 13.39
CA HIS A 215 -7.59 -20.16 13.98
C HIS A 215 -6.38 -19.36 13.50
N ALA A 216 -6.63 -18.38 12.63
CA ALA A 216 -5.60 -17.54 12.03
C ALA A 216 -5.37 -16.25 12.83
N THR A 217 -4.10 -15.92 13.09
CA THR A 217 -3.68 -14.57 13.45
C THR A 217 -3.69 -13.70 12.21
N VAL A 218 -4.21 -12.47 12.27
CA VAL A 218 -4.18 -11.52 11.14
C VAL A 218 -3.35 -10.31 11.51
N TYR A 219 -2.34 -10.02 10.69
CA TYR A 219 -1.51 -8.83 10.79
C TYR A 219 -1.84 -7.83 9.68
N ASN A 220 -1.99 -6.57 10.05
CA ASN A 220 -1.99 -5.45 9.12
C ASN A 220 -0.55 -5.02 8.85
N CYS A 221 -0.04 -5.36 7.67
CA CYS A 221 1.32 -5.08 7.22
C CYS A 221 1.38 -3.74 6.48
N SER A 222 0.85 -2.67 7.08
CA SER A 222 0.82 -1.33 6.46
C SER A 222 2.21 -0.72 6.26
N SER A 223 3.20 -1.10 7.07
CA SER A 223 4.62 -0.82 6.80
C SER A 223 5.20 -1.95 5.97
N VAL A 224 5.31 -1.73 4.66
CA VAL A 224 5.86 -2.71 3.71
C VAL A 224 7.39 -2.59 3.66
N ARG A 225 7.90 -1.38 3.76
CA ARG A 225 9.32 -1.10 3.93
C ARG A 225 9.49 0.13 4.84
N PRO A 226 10.15 -0.02 6.00
CA PRO A 226 10.73 -1.26 6.54
C PRO A 226 9.67 -2.32 6.92
N LEU A 227 10.05 -3.60 6.87
CA LEU A 227 9.26 -4.72 7.39
C LEU A 227 9.35 -4.78 8.92
N ASP A 228 8.35 -5.37 9.57
CA ASP A 228 8.42 -5.77 10.98
C ASP A 228 9.23 -7.06 11.13
N LEU A 229 10.54 -6.90 11.32
CA LEU A 229 11.46 -8.04 11.43
C LEU A 229 11.24 -8.84 12.72
N ASP A 230 10.76 -8.20 13.78
CA ASP A 230 10.53 -8.88 15.07
C ASP A 230 9.29 -9.78 14.98
N THR A 231 8.22 -9.29 14.33
CA THR A 231 7.06 -10.14 14.02
C THR A 231 7.46 -11.29 13.10
N LEU A 232 8.24 -11.06 12.02
CA LEU A 232 8.70 -12.13 11.14
C LEU A 232 9.53 -13.18 11.87
N LYS A 233 10.43 -12.78 12.76
CA LYS A 233 11.20 -13.71 13.61
C LYS A 233 10.30 -14.55 14.51
N SER A 234 9.25 -13.95 15.08
CA SER A 234 8.31 -14.67 15.95
C SER A 234 7.51 -15.74 15.21
N LEU A 235 7.40 -15.64 13.89
CA LEU A 235 6.69 -16.59 13.03
C LEU A 235 7.55 -17.76 12.54
N HIS A 236 8.80 -17.90 12.97
CA HIS A 236 9.72 -18.94 12.46
C HIS A 236 9.17 -20.36 12.54
N ALA A 237 8.32 -20.69 13.52
CA ALA A 237 7.69 -22.00 13.71
C ALA A 237 6.18 -21.99 13.39
N VAL A 238 5.63 -20.87 12.97
CA VAL A 238 4.20 -20.70 12.66
C VAL A 238 4.02 -20.67 11.15
N PRO A 239 3.18 -21.55 10.57
CA PRO A 239 2.85 -21.43 9.16
C PRO A 239 2.22 -20.06 8.88
N PHE A 240 2.69 -19.34 7.85
CA PHE A 240 2.09 -18.08 7.50
C PHE A 240 1.95 -17.88 6.00
N PHE A 241 1.09 -16.96 5.61
CA PHE A 241 0.69 -16.65 4.25
C PHE A 241 0.73 -15.15 4.05
N THR A 242 1.13 -14.68 2.86
CA THR A 242 1.07 -13.25 2.50
C THR A 242 -0.08 -12.98 1.56
N MET A 243 -0.69 -11.79 1.67
CA MET A 243 -1.86 -11.37 0.89
C MET A 243 -1.68 -9.95 0.38
N GLU A 244 -1.72 -9.77 -0.95
CA GLU A 244 -1.50 -8.48 -1.61
C GLU A 244 -2.28 -8.34 -2.91
N GLU A 245 -2.75 -7.14 -3.23
CA GLU A 245 -3.19 -6.75 -4.57
C GLU A 245 -2.01 -6.20 -5.37
N HIS A 246 -1.17 -7.11 -5.86
CA HIS A 246 0.02 -6.80 -6.65
C HIS A 246 0.45 -8.04 -7.44
N MET A 247 1.33 -7.90 -8.42
CA MET A 247 1.95 -9.05 -9.09
C MET A 247 2.76 -9.87 -8.09
N ALA A 248 2.73 -11.20 -8.24
CA ALA A 248 3.51 -12.10 -7.38
C ALA A 248 5.02 -11.82 -7.46
N THR A 249 5.53 -11.56 -8.67
CA THR A 249 6.93 -11.19 -8.89
C THR A 249 7.18 -9.75 -8.46
N GLY A 250 8.12 -9.55 -7.54
CA GLY A 250 8.50 -8.23 -7.02
C GLY A 250 7.51 -7.64 -6.02
N GLY A 251 6.46 -8.37 -5.62
CA GLY A 251 5.49 -7.94 -4.63
C GLY A 251 5.93 -8.14 -3.19
N PHE A 252 5.01 -7.86 -2.26
CA PHE A 252 5.22 -7.98 -0.82
C PHE A 252 5.61 -9.41 -0.41
N GLY A 253 4.90 -10.44 -0.91
CA GLY A 253 5.21 -11.84 -0.60
C GLY A 253 6.59 -12.27 -1.07
N ALA A 254 7.03 -11.81 -2.25
CA ALA A 254 8.37 -12.04 -2.76
C ALA A 254 9.42 -11.36 -1.87
N TYR A 255 9.18 -10.13 -1.45
CA TYR A 255 10.06 -9.38 -0.56
C TYR A 255 10.17 -10.02 0.83
N VAL A 256 9.04 -10.42 1.44
CA VAL A 256 9.02 -11.17 2.71
C VAL A 256 9.81 -12.48 2.58
N THR A 257 9.62 -13.23 1.49
CA THR A 257 10.33 -14.49 1.22
C THR A 257 11.84 -14.29 1.20
N GLU A 258 12.30 -13.25 0.51
CA GLU A 258 13.73 -12.91 0.42
C GLU A 258 14.30 -12.54 1.80
N ILE A 259 13.58 -11.73 2.58
CA ILE A 259 14.03 -11.32 3.92
C ILE A 259 14.04 -12.54 4.86
N CYS A 260 13.03 -13.41 4.83
CA CYS A 260 13.04 -14.65 5.63
C CYS A 260 14.27 -15.52 5.33
N ARG A 261 14.64 -15.68 4.06
CA ARG A 261 15.85 -16.42 3.67
C ARG A 261 17.13 -15.80 4.23
N ARG A 262 17.25 -14.46 4.21
CA ARG A 262 18.41 -13.75 4.79
C ARG A 262 18.49 -13.88 6.30
N MET A 263 17.38 -14.14 6.97
CA MET A 263 17.27 -14.30 8.43
C MET A 263 17.32 -15.77 8.87
N ASP A 264 17.58 -16.71 7.96
CA ASP A 264 17.48 -18.15 8.20
C ASP A 264 16.13 -18.57 8.83
N SER A 265 15.04 -17.86 8.43
CA SER A 265 13.68 -18.09 8.88
C SER A 265 12.83 -18.76 7.81
N CYS A 266 11.76 -19.45 8.23
CA CYS A 266 10.84 -20.07 7.27
C CYS A 266 10.15 -19.03 6.39
N PRO A 267 10.11 -19.25 5.06
CA PRO A 267 9.35 -18.38 4.16
C PRO A 267 7.83 -18.64 4.31
N PRO A 268 6.97 -17.75 3.73
CA PRO A 268 5.53 -17.99 3.69
C PRO A 268 5.21 -19.30 2.96
N ARG A 269 4.18 -20.01 3.43
CA ARG A 269 3.69 -21.25 2.79
C ARG A 269 3.10 -21.00 1.41
N CYS A 270 2.46 -19.85 1.23
CA CYS A 270 1.96 -19.39 -0.04
C CYS A 270 1.87 -17.85 -0.03
N CYS A 271 2.09 -17.24 -1.20
CA CYS A 271 1.88 -15.81 -1.43
C CYS A 271 0.65 -15.64 -2.31
N PHE A 272 -0.42 -15.06 -1.76
CA PHE A 272 -1.62 -14.70 -2.52
C PHE A 272 -1.39 -13.35 -3.18
N ALA A 273 -1.24 -13.40 -4.49
CA ALA A 273 -0.94 -12.26 -5.36
C ALA A 273 -1.42 -12.55 -6.79
N VAL A 274 -1.50 -11.54 -7.63
CA VAL A 274 -1.82 -11.70 -9.05
C VAL A 274 -0.68 -12.46 -9.73
N GLN A 275 -1.03 -13.55 -10.41
CA GLN A 275 -0.07 -14.38 -11.13
C GLN A 275 0.34 -13.71 -12.46
N ASP A 276 1.32 -14.28 -13.18
CA ASP A 276 1.92 -13.74 -14.41
C ASP A 276 0.89 -13.62 -15.56
N ARG A 277 0.01 -12.64 -15.46
CA ARG A 277 -0.98 -12.28 -16.49
C ARG A 277 -1.51 -10.87 -16.28
N PHE A 278 -1.87 -10.19 -17.36
CA PHE A 278 -2.61 -8.94 -17.29
C PHE A 278 -4.09 -9.22 -17.04
N LEU A 279 -4.63 -8.63 -15.96
CA LEU A 279 -6.06 -8.73 -15.66
C LEU A 279 -6.90 -7.96 -16.69
N PRO A 280 -8.07 -8.46 -17.07
CA PRO A 280 -8.96 -7.76 -17.98
C PRO A 280 -9.67 -6.58 -17.30
N HIS A 281 -10.53 -5.90 -18.02
CA HIS A 281 -11.52 -4.97 -17.50
C HIS A 281 -12.67 -5.74 -16.81
N GLY A 282 -13.17 -5.23 -15.68
CA GLY A 282 -14.30 -5.82 -14.96
C GLY A 282 -14.56 -5.16 -13.61
N SER A 283 -15.60 -5.61 -12.90
CA SER A 283 -15.80 -5.16 -11.52
C SER A 283 -14.68 -5.68 -10.61
N HIS A 284 -14.33 -4.90 -9.59
CA HIS A 284 -13.24 -5.26 -8.65
C HIS A 284 -13.46 -6.67 -8.05
N GLY A 285 -14.67 -6.98 -7.55
CA GLY A 285 -14.96 -8.28 -6.95
C GLY A 285 -14.74 -9.45 -7.92
N ARG A 286 -15.22 -9.35 -9.17
CA ARG A 286 -15.00 -10.36 -10.20
C ARG A 286 -13.51 -10.57 -10.49
N LEU A 287 -12.75 -9.47 -10.58
CA LEU A 287 -11.31 -9.57 -10.86
C LEU A 287 -10.53 -10.16 -9.67
N MET A 288 -10.97 -9.90 -8.43
CA MET A 288 -10.43 -10.54 -7.23
C MET A 288 -10.66 -12.06 -7.25
N GLU A 289 -11.88 -12.51 -7.61
CA GLU A 289 -12.17 -13.94 -7.79
C GLU A 289 -11.32 -14.56 -8.90
N GLU A 290 -11.24 -13.91 -10.06
CA GLU A 290 -10.44 -14.36 -11.19
C GLU A 290 -8.94 -14.43 -10.83
N ALA A 291 -8.45 -13.51 -10.01
CA ALA A 291 -7.07 -13.50 -9.53
C ALA A 291 -6.81 -14.53 -8.40
N GLY A 292 -7.84 -15.20 -7.88
CA GLY A 292 -7.73 -16.11 -6.72
C GLY A 292 -7.50 -15.38 -5.40
N LEU A 293 -7.93 -14.12 -5.31
CA LEU A 293 -7.76 -13.22 -4.16
C LEU A 293 -9.07 -13.00 -3.37
N SER A 294 -10.13 -13.77 -3.64
CA SER A 294 -11.34 -13.76 -2.83
C SER A 294 -11.13 -14.50 -1.51
N SER A 295 -11.87 -14.11 -0.47
CA SER A 295 -11.77 -14.74 0.86
C SER A 295 -12.06 -16.23 0.83
N ASP A 296 -13.07 -16.67 0.05
CA ASP A 296 -13.43 -18.09 -0.10
C ASP A 296 -12.30 -18.87 -0.79
N GLY A 297 -11.83 -18.41 -1.94
CA GLY A 297 -10.76 -19.09 -2.69
C GLY A 297 -9.44 -19.18 -1.89
N MET A 298 -9.10 -18.15 -1.13
CA MET A 298 -7.93 -18.19 -0.27
C MET A 298 -8.12 -19.14 0.92
N ALA A 299 -9.31 -19.17 1.53
CA ALA A 299 -9.62 -20.12 2.61
C ALA A 299 -9.50 -21.57 2.14
N GLU A 300 -10.06 -21.92 0.99
CA GLU A 300 -9.93 -23.25 0.39
C GLU A 300 -8.46 -23.63 0.14
N ARG A 301 -7.69 -22.73 -0.46
CA ARG A 301 -6.27 -22.96 -0.73
C ARG A 301 -5.46 -23.13 0.56
N ILE A 302 -5.73 -22.35 1.60
CA ILE A 302 -5.06 -22.46 2.90
C ILE A 302 -5.42 -23.81 3.54
N LEU A 303 -6.68 -24.23 3.54
CA LEU A 303 -7.12 -25.54 4.07
C LEU A 303 -6.39 -26.69 3.38
N HIS A 304 -6.25 -26.63 2.04
CA HIS A 304 -5.52 -27.62 1.27
C HIS A 304 -4.03 -27.67 1.68
N VAL A 305 -3.33 -26.54 1.69
CA VAL A 305 -1.91 -26.47 2.08
C VAL A 305 -1.69 -26.94 3.51
N MET A 306 -2.58 -26.58 4.45
CA MET A 306 -2.48 -26.99 5.86
C MET A 306 -2.82 -28.47 6.04
N GLY A 307 -3.69 -29.05 5.20
CA GLY A 307 -3.99 -30.48 5.15
C GLY A 307 -2.80 -31.30 4.68
N GLU A 308 -2.05 -30.85 3.69
CA GLU A 308 -0.81 -31.51 3.21
C GLU A 308 0.30 -31.53 4.28
N VAL A 309 0.33 -30.53 5.18
CA VAL A 309 1.33 -30.47 6.28
C VAL A 309 0.98 -31.41 7.44
N ARG A 310 -0.30 -31.77 7.61
CA ARG A 310 -0.77 -32.68 8.69
C ARG A 310 -0.77 -34.15 8.29
N ALA A 311 -0.61 -34.47 7.02
CA ALA A 311 -0.51 -35.82 6.47
C ALA A 311 0.95 -36.28 6.35
#